data_028eb3179ce95d857c08f68ff17cdada
#
_entry.id   028eb3179ce95d857c08f68ff17cdada
#
_cell.length_a   1.000
_cell.length_b   1.000
_cell.length_c   1.000
_cell.angle_alpha   90.00
_cell.angle_beta   90.00
_cell.angle_gamma   90.00
#
_symmetry.space_group_name_H-M   'P 1'
#
loop_
_entity.id
_entity.type
_entity.pdbx_description
1 polymer ?
#
loop_
_entity_poly.entity_id
_entity_poly.type
_entity_poly.pdbx_seq_one_letter_code
_entity_poly.pdbx_strand_id
1 'polypeptide(L)'
;MVNDEIANKIIVAIDGYSSCGKSTIAKALASYAGYTYVDTGAMYRAIALYTLRHHLDSNEDIIAALEKIQVGFKRVPVTPLEGEPEGVVQHVTLNGEDVEPFIRTLEVGNAASRISAIKEVRAFLVAQQQKMGEAKGIVMDGRDIGTVVFPKAELKLFLTASPEVRAQRRYDELVSKGEHPDMEAVLADVNDRDYRDTHRAESPLRQADDAVVVDNSFMTREEQMELIIDLFNKTLDKLD
;
A
#
# COMPACT_ATOMS: atom_id res chain seq x y z
N MET A 1 20.10 -27.86 -15.17
CA MET A 1 19.17 -28.36 -14.13
C MET A 1 19.18 -27.29 -13.06
N VAL A 2 18.22 -26.38 -13.08
CA VAL A 2 18.04 -25.36 -12.04
C VAL A 2 17.40 -26.10 -10.88
N ASN A 3 18.10 -26.19 -9.75
CA ASN A 3 17.49 -26.64 -8.50
C ASN A 3 16.40 -25.60 -8.16
N ASP A 4 15.14 -25.98 -8.38
CA ASP A 4 14.01 -25.38 -7.67
C ASP A 4 14.10 -25.87 -6.21
N GLU A 5 15.08 -25.36 -5.46
CA GLU A 5 14.96 -25.31 -4.02
C GLU A 5 13.70 -24.47 -3.76
N ILE A 6 12.72 -25.10 -3.14
CA ILE A 6 11.51 -24.41 -2.65
C ILE A 6 11.99 -23.48 -1.56
N ALA A 7 12.52 -22.33 -1.96
CA ALA A 7 12.89 -21.27 -1.03
C ALA A 7 11.65 -20.97 -0.17
N ASN A 8 11.78 -20.98 1.14
CA ASN A 8 10.70 -20.73 2.09
C ASN A 8 10.10 -19.33 1.78
N LYS A 9 8.97 -19.30 1.05
CA LYS A 9 8.28 -18.05 0.75
C LYS A 9 7.67 -17.50 2.02
N ILE A 10 7.81 -16.19 2.21
CA ILE A 10 7.26 -15.47 3.35
C ILE A 10 6.20 -14.45 2.93
N ILE A 11 5.47 -13.95 3.91
CA ILE A 11 4.63 -12.76 3.79
C ILE A 11 5.42 -11.59 4.37
N VAL A 12 5.54 -10.50 3.60
CA VAL A 12 6.10 -9.23 4.08
C VAL A 12 4.97 -8.23 4.23
N ALA A 13 4.74 -7.78 5.46
CA ALA A 13 3.75 -6.77 5.81
C ALA A 13 4.44 -5.42 6.01
N ILE A 14 4.04 -4.40 5.27
CA ILE A 14 4.61 -3.05 5.37
C ILE A 14 3.53 -2.06 5.76
N ASP A 15 3.53 -1.62 7.00
CA ASP A 15 2.61 -0.60 7.51
C ASP A 15 3.34 0.73 7.73
N GLY A 16 2.59 1.79 7.95
CA GLY A 16 3.16 3.10 8.30
C GLY A 16 2.35 4.26 7.74
N TYR A 17 2.79 5.47 8.06
CA TYR A 17 2.11 6.71 7.73
C TYR A 17 2.06 7.00 6.22
N SER A 18 1.19 7.93 5.81
CA SER A 18 1.13 8.39 4.41
C SER A 18 2.45 9.06 4.00
N SER A 19 2.78 8.99 2.71
CA SER A 19 4.00 9.61 2.14
C SER A 19 5.34 9.17 2.75
N CYS A 20 5.40 8.04 3.48
CA CYS A 20 6.65 7.42 3.96
C CYS A 20 7.40 6.63 2.88
N GLY A 21 6.89 6.53 1.65
CA GLY A 21 7.53 5.75 0.59
C GLY A 21 7.26 4.24 0.62
N LYS A 22 6.27 3.76 1.42
CA LYS A 22 5.93 2.33 1.53
C LYS A 22 5.81 1.61 0.20
N SER A 23 5.00 2.15 -0.71
CA SER A 23 4.72 1.50 -1.99
C SER A 23 5.98 1.42 -2.88
N THR A 24 6.87 2.40 -2.81
CA THR A 24 8.16 2.38 -3.53
C THR A 24 9.04 1.25 -3.03
N ILE A 25 9.19 1.16 -1.71
CA ILE A 25 9.97 0.12 -1.03
C ILE A 25 9.36 -1.26 -1.26
N ALA A 26 8.03 -1.38 -1.10
CA ALA A 26 7.32 -2.65 -1.29
C ALA A 26 7.47 -3.20 -2.71
N LYS A 27 7.38 -2.33 -3.73
CA LYS A 27 7.62 -2.70 -5.13
C LYS A 27 9.05 -3.17 -5.35
N ALA A 28 10.03 -2.41 -4.85
CA ALA A 28 11.44 -2.74 -5.00
C ALA A 28 11.79 -4.07 -4.31
N LEU A 29 11.32 -4.27 -3.08
CA LEU A 29 11.51 -5.53 -2.35
C LEU A 29 10.83 -6.72 -3.04
N ALA A 30 9.60 -6.55 -3.52
CA ALA A 30 8.89 -7.60 -4.26
C ALA A 30 9.64 -7.99 -5.54
N SER A 31 10.19 -7.00 -6.27
CA SER A 31 11.02 -7.24 -7.45
C SER A 31 12.31 -7.99 -7.09
N TYR A 32 13.00 -7.58 -6.02
CA TYR A 32 14.22 -8.24 -5.54
C TYR A 32 13.96 -9.70 -5.15
N ALA A 33 12.86 -9.96 -4.43
CA ALA A 33 12.53 -11.30 -3.92
C ALA A 33 11.81 -12.20 -4.95
N GLY A 34 11.41 -11.68 -6.11
CA GLY A 34 10.53 -12.39 -7.03
C GLY A 34 9.12 -12.62 -6.47
N TYR A 35 8.66 -11.75 -5.56
CA TYR A 35 7.37 -11.84 -4.89
C TYR A 35 6.31 -10.99 -5.60
N THR A 36 5.04 -11.28 -5.29
CA THR A 36 3.92 -10.45 -5.75
C THR A 36 3.78 -9.23 -4.85
N TYR A 37 3.75 -8.03 -5.44
CA TYR A 37 3.41 -6.80 -4.72
C TYR A 37 1.90 -6.56 -4.71
N VAL A 38 1.33 -6.10 -3.60
CA VAL A 38 -0.08 -5.69 -3.48
C VAL A 38 -0.19 -4.34 -2.77
N ASP A 39 -0.73 -3.35 -3.50
CA ASP A 39 -1.10 -2.02 -2.99
C ASP A 39 -2.52 -2.07 -2.42
N THR A 40 -2.67 -2.22 -1.10
CA THR A 40 -4.00 -2.21 -0.50
C THR A 40 -4.67 -0.85 -0.56
N GLY A 41 -3.91 0.22 -0.56
CA GLY A 41 -4.41 1.58 -0.76
C GLY A 41 -5.09 1.74 -2.14
N ALA A 42 -4.59 1.08 -3.17
CA ALA A 42 -5.24 1.04 -4.48
C ALA A 42 -6.58 0.30 -4.43
N MET A 43 -6.71 -0.77 -3.63
CA MET A 43 -7.98 -1.49 -3.45
C MET A 43 -9.05 -0.59 -2.82
N TYR A 44 -8.71 0.14 -1.73
CA TYR A 44 -9.63 1.13 -1.14
C TYR A 44 -9.98 2.25 -2.12
N ARG A 45 -9.02 2.73 -2.91
CA ARG A 45 -9.26 3.76 -3.94
C ARG A 45 -10.16 3.26 -5.07
N ALA A 46 -10.10 1.99 -5.44
CA ALA A 46 -11.01 1.41 -6.43
C ALA A 46 -12.46 1.42 -5.93
N ILE A 47 -12.71 1.04 -4.66
CA ILE A 47 -14.04 1.16 -4.06
C ILE A 47 -14.47 2.64 -3.98
N ALA A 48 -13.56 3.54 -3.56
CA ALA A 48 -13.85 4.97 -3.50
C ALA A 48 -14.22 5.55 -4.86
N LEU A 49 -13.53 5.15 -5.93
CA LEU A 49 -13.90 5.54 -7.30
C LEU A 49 -15.29 5.06 -7.67
N TYR A 50 -15.64 3.81 -7.28
CA TYR A 50 -17.00 3.30 -7.49
C TYR A 50 -18.04 4.16 -6.79
N THR A 51 -17.82 4.50 -5.50
CA THR A 51 -18.77 5.33 -4.75
C THR A 51 -18.95 6.71 -5.37
N LEU A 52 -17.87 7.34 -5.83
CA LEU A 52 -17.92 8.64 -6.51
C LEU A 52 -18.66 8.57 -7.85
N ARG A 53 -18.39 7.56 -8.67
CA ARG A 53 -19.04 7.36 -9.98
C ARG A 53 -20.54 7.10 -9.87
N HIS A 54 -20.98 6.51 -8.76
CA HIS A 54 -22.39 6.16 -8.51
C HIS A 54 -23.09 7.09 -7.51
N HIS A 55 -22.43 8.18 -7.09
CA HIS A 55 -22.98 9.17 -6.15
C HIS A 55 -23.52 8.52 -4.87
N LEU A 56 -22.72 7.59 -4.29
CA LEU A 56 -23.09 6.91 -3.04
C LEU A 56 -22.55 7.73 -1.86
N ASP A 57 -23.44 8.44 -1.18
CA ASP A 57 -23.06 9.37 -0.10
C ASP A 57 -23.24 8.78 1.29
N SER A 58 -24.14 7.82 1.48
CA SER A 58 -24.38 7.17 2.77
C SER A 58 -23.55 5.90 2.95
N ASN A 59 -23.22 5.57 4.22
CA ASN A 59 -22.55 4.30 4.52
C ASN A 59 -23.41 3.10 4.12
N GLU A 60 -24.72 3.19 4.31
CA GLU A 60 -25.70 2.15 3.96
C GLU A 60 -25.68 1.83 2.47
N ASP A 61 -25.64 2.86 1.61
CA ASP A 61 -25.57 2.68 0.15
C ASP A 61 -24.22 2.09 -0.28
N ILE A 62 -23.13 2.53 0.35
CA ILE A 62 -21.78 2.00 0.10
C ILE A 62 -21.73 0.51 0.48
N ILE A 63 -22.23 0.15 1.65
CA ILE A 63 -22.28 -1.25 2.11
C ILE A 63 -23.12 -2.12 1.17
N ALA A 64 -24.31 -1.65 0.80
CA ALA A 64 -25.18 -2.37 -0.14
C ALA A 64 -24.54 -2.55 -1.53
N ALA A 65 -23.67 -1.64 -1.93
CA ALA A 65 -22.98 -1.72 -3.21
C ALA A 65 -21.83 -2.75 -3.24
N LEU A 66 -21.31 -3.19 -2.09
CA LEU A 66 -20.15 -4.11 -2.04
C LEU A 66 -20.39 -5.42 -2.78
N GLU A 67 -21.64 -5.91 -2.81
CA GLU A 67 -22.00 -7.13 -3.55
C GLU A 67 -21.82 -6.98 -5.08
N LYS A 68 -21.79 -5.74 -5.59
CA LYS A 68 -21.63 -5.41 -7.01
C LYS A 68 -20.20 -5.02 -7.36
N ILE A 69 -19.31 -5.03 -6.38
CA ILE A 69 -17.93 -4.58 -6.52
C ILE A 69 -17.00 -5.79 -6.57
N GLN A 70 -16.20 -5.86 -7.62
CA GLN A 70 -15.09 -6.79 -7.72
C GLN A 70 -13.80 -5.98 -7.87
N VAL A 71 -12.90 -6.07 -6.88
CA VAL A 71 -11.56 -5.50 -6.95
C VAL A 71 -10.58 -6.59 -7.35
N GLY A 72 -9.72 -6.31 -8.29
CA GLY A 72 -8.69 -7.24 -8.74
C GLY A 72 -7.43 -6.52 -9.17
N PHE A 73 -6.49 -7.29 -9.69
CA PHE A 73 -5.24 -6.77 -10.24
C PHE A 73 -4.96 -7.40 -11.60
N LYS A 74 -4.36 -6.63 -12.48
CA LYS A 74 -3.83 -7.13 -13.75
C LYS A 74 -2.37 -6.73 -13.92
N ARG A 75 -1.61 -7.56 -14.60
CA ARG A 75 -0.23 -7.25 -15.00
C ARG A 75 -0.25 -6.50 -16.32
N VAL A 76 0.40 -5.35 -16.36
CA VAL A 76 0.52 -4.52 -17.57
C VAL A 76 1.99 -4.39 -17.91
N PRO A 77 2.40 -4.78 -19.14
CA PRO A 77 3.75 -4.53 -19.59
C PRO A 77 4.05 -3.02 -19.60
N VAL A 78 5.21 -2.64 -19.11
CA VAL A 78 5.72 -1.27 -19.23
C VAL A 78 6.51 -1.21 -20.53
N THR A 79 6.18 -0.25 -21.40
CA THR A 79 7.02 0.05 -22.55
C THR A 79 8.31 0.71 -22.02
N PRO A 80 9.47 0.04 -22.11
CA PRO A 80 10.71 0.60 -21.60
C PRO A 80 11.07 1.85 -22.41
N LEU A 81 11.62 2.86 -21.73
CA LEU A 81 12.35 3.91 -22.40
C LEU A 81 13.66 3.31 -22.95
N GLU A 82 14.25 3.98 -23.95
CA GLU A 82 15.47 3.47 -24.60
C GLU A 82 16.58 3.22 -23.58
N GLY A 83 16.99 1.96 -23.42
CA GLY A 83 18.00 1.54 -22.44
C GLY A 83 17.47 1.00 -21.09
N GLU A 84 16.15 1.00 -20.86
CA GLU A 84 15.56 0.41 -19.66
C GLU A 84 15.13 -1.06 -19.92
N PRO A 85 15.18 -1.92 -18.90
CA PRO A 85 14.71 -3.29 -19.04
C PRO A 85 13.19 -3.35 -19.19
N GLU A 86 12.70 -4.34 -19.93
CA GLU A 86 11.26 -4.66 -19.93
C GLU A 86 10.77 -4.91 -18.50
N GLY A 87 9.65 -4.27 -18.17
CA GLY A 87 9.05 -4.37 -16.85
C GLY A 87 7.57 -4.72 -16.93
N VAL A 88 7.04 -5.18 -15.81
CA VAL A 88 5.60 -5.42 -15.62
C VAL A 88 5.16 -4.68 -14.38
N VAL A 89 4.18 -3.81 -14.51
CA VAL A 89 3.52 -3.16 -13.36
C VAL A 89 2.17 -3.81 -13.10
N GLN A 90 1.76 -3.74 -11.85
CA GLN A 90 0.44 -4.22 -11.45
C GLN A 90 -0.52 -3.03 -11.39
N HIS A 91 -1.61 -3.11 -12.13
CA HIS A 91 -2.72 -2.17 -12.09
C HIS A 91 -3.89 -2.76 -11.32
N VAL A 92 -4.57 -1.94 -10.51
CA VAL A 92 -5.82 -2.35 -9.89
C VAL A 92 -6.96 -2.30 -10.90
N THR A 93 -7.87 -3.28 -10.80
CA THR A 93 -9.08 -3.33 -11.62
C THR A 93 -10.32 -3.24 -10.74
N LEU A 94 -11.36 -2.61 -11.27
CA LEU A 94 -12.68 -2.51 -10.69
C LEU A 94 -13.71 -3.09 -11.68
N ASN A 95 -14.37 -4.18 -11.31
CA ASN A 95 -15.29 -4.89 -12.18
C ASN A 95 -14.70 -5.21 -13.57
N GLY A 96 -13.39 -5.55 -13.61
CA GLY A 96 -12.65 -5.83 -14.82
C GLY A 96 -12.07 -4.62 -15.57
N GLU A 97 -12.51 -3.40 -15.26
CA GLU A 97 -11.94 -2.15 -15.80
C GLU A 97 -10.59 -1.84 -15.14
N ASP A 98 -9.59 -1.44 -15.94
CA ASP A 98 -8.35 -0.85 -15.43
C ASP A 98 -8.63 0.55 -14.88
N VAL A 99 -8.57 0.70 -13.57
CA VAL A 99 -8.85 1.98 -12.93
C VAL A 99 -7.60 2.67 -12.37
N GLU A 100 -6.42 2.11 -12.58
CA GLU A 100 -5.16 2.71 -12.12
C GLU A 100 -5.00 4.20 -12.53
N PRO A 101 -5.34 4.62 -13.78
CA PRO A 101 -5.24 6.02 -14.18
C PRO A 101 -6.17 6.97 -13.42
N PHE A 102 -7.27 6.45 -12.86
CA PHE A 102 -8.33 7.27 -12.27
C PHE A 102 -8.25 7.36 -10.74
N ILE A 103 -7.56 6.43 -10.09
CA ILE A 103 -7.56 6.31 -8.62
C ILE A 103 -6.50 7.16 -7.90
N ARG A 104 -5.62 7.85 -8.63
CA ARG A 104 -4.51 8.62 -8.03
C ARG A 104 -4.82 10.11 -7.87
N THR A 105 -6.08 10.51 -8.01
CA THR A 105 -6.53 11.89 -7.76
C THR A 105 -6.67 12.18 -6.27
N LEU A 106 -6.64 13.46 -5.90
CA LEU A 106 -6.86 13.90 -4.52
C LEU A 106 -8.26 13.52 -4.03
N GLU A 107 -9.28 13.72 -4.88
CA GLU A 107 -10.68 13.39 -4.58
C GLU A 107 -10.86 11.92 -4.21
N VAL A 108 -10.35 11.00 -5.06
CA VAL A 108 -10.40 9.56 -4.79
C VAL A 108 -9.59 9.21 -3.53
N GLY A 109 -8.46 9.87 -3.31
CA GLY A 109 -7.64 9.68 -2.12
C GLY A 109 -8.38 10.04 -0.83
N ASN A 110 -9.10 11.16 -0.83
CA ASN A 110 -9.91 11.61 0.30
C ASN A 110 -11.14 10.70 0.52
N ALA A 111 -11.82 10.30 -0.54
CA ALA A 111 -12.91 9.34 -0.48
C ALA A 111 -12.44 7.99 0.09
N ALA A 112 -11.30 7.47 -0.37
CA ALA A 112 -10.71 6.22 0.14
C ALA A 112 -10.39 6.31 1.64
N SER A 113 -9.86 7.43 2.10
CA SER A 113 -9.62 7.66 3.53
C SER A 113 -10.92 7.63 4.35
N ARG A 114 -12.01 8.19 3.85
CA ARG A 114 -13.33 8.15 4.51
C ARG A 114 -13.90 6.74 4.56
N ILE A 115 -14.00 6.05 3.43
CA ILE A 115 -14.60 4.70 3.37
C ILE A 115 -13.76 3.66 4.10
N SER A 116 -12.46 3.88 4.28
CA SER A 116 -11.59 2.99 5.04
C SER A 116 -11.96 2.91 6.54
N ALA A 117 -12.80 3.80 7.04
CA ALA A 117 -13.36 3.75 8.39
C ALA A 117 -14.63 2.87 8.47
N ILE A 118 -15.23 2.49 7.34
CA ILE A 118 -16.44 1.65 7.30
C ILE A 118 -16.03 0.18 7.54
N LYS A 119 -16.55 -0.41 8.59
CA LYS A 119 -16.22 -1.77 9.02
C LYS A 119 -16.44 -2.82 7.93
N GLU A 120 -17.56 -2.74 7.23
CA GLU A 120 -17.96 -3.69 6.18
C GLU A 120 -17.04 -3.59 4.96
N VAL A 121 -16.65 -2.39 4.56
CA VAL A 121 -15.65 -2.16 3.49
C VAL A 121 -14.32 -2.80 3.87
N ARG A 122 -13.91 -2.64 5.13
CA ARG A 122 -12.67 -3.26 5.62
C ARG A 122 -12.76 -4.78 5.60
N ALA A 123 -13.83 -5.34 6.17
CA ALA A 123 -14.04 -6.78 6.20
C ALA A 123 -14.01 -7.39 4.78
N PHE A 124 -14.68 -6.71 3.83
CA PHE A 124 -14.69 -7.12 2.42
C PHE A 124 -13.29 -7.14 1.80
N LEU A 125 -12.47 -6.10 2.02
CA LEU A 125 -11.12 -6.04 1.45
C LEU A 125 -10.12 -6.93 2.20
N VAL A 126 -10.18 -6.99 3.53
CA VAL A 126 -9.29 -7.85 4.34
C VAL A 126 -9.44 -9.32 3.95
N ALA A 127 -10.65 -9.80 3.74
CA ALA A 127 -10.87 -11.18 3.28
C ALA A 127 -10.19 -11.46 1.93
N GLN A 128 -10.24 -10.52 0.98
CA GLN A 128 -9.56 -10.66 -0.30
C GLN A 128 -8.03 -10.60 -0.15
N GLN A 129 -7.52 -9.69 0.69
CA GLN A 129 -6.09 -9.56 0.97
C GLN A 129 -5.53 -10.83 1.61
N GLN A 130 -6.22 -11.41 2.59
CA GLN A 130 -5.82 -12.66 3.23
C GLN A 130 -5.76 -13.82 2.22
N LYS A 131 -6.74 -13.92 1.33
CA LYS A 131 -6.73 -14.93 0.27
C LYS A 131 -5.55 -14.77 -0.69
N MET A 132 -5.13 -13.53 -0.99
CA MET A 132 -3.94 -13.27 -1.83
C MET A 132 -2.64 -13.77 -1.18
N GLY A 133 -2.58 -13.80 0.15
CA GLY A 133 -1.39 -14.24 0.90
C GLY A 133 -1.33 -15.74 1.21
N GLU A 134 -2.36 -16.53 0.88
CA GLU A 134 -2.38 -17.96 1.21
C GLU A 134 -1.18 -18.76 0.66
N ALA A 135 -0.70 -18.39 -0.53
CA ALA A 135 0.45 -19.02 -1.16
C ALA A 135 1.80 -18.44 -0.71
N LYS A 136 1.79 -17.45 0.19
CA LYS A 136 2.97 -16.64 0.55
C LYS A 136 3.67 -16.02 -0.67
N GLY A 137 4.93 -15.60 -0.56
CA GLY A 137 5.64 -14.93 -1.65
C GLY A 137 4.98 -13.59 -2.04
N ILE A 138 4.56 -12.81 -1.04
CA ILE A 138 3.84 -11.56 -1.21
C ILE A 138 4.46 -10.45 -0.36
N VAL A 139 4.53 -9.25 -0.93
CA VAL A 139 4.81 -8.00 -0.22
C VAL A 139 3.57 -7.14 -0.30
N MET A 140 2.99 -6.80 0.83
CA MET A 140 1.76 -6.02 0.89
C MET A 140 1.97 -4.77 1.75
N ASP A 141 1.59 -3.60 1.23
CA ASP A 141 1.66 -2.36 1.99
C ASP A 141 0.28 -1.79 2.32
N GLY A 142 0.18 -1.18 3.52
CA GLY A 142 -1.08 -0.62 4.01
C GLY A 142 -0.94 0.16 5.31
N ARG A 143 -1.91 -0.07 6.22
CA ARG A 143 -2.00 0.57 7.53
C ARG A 143 -2.17 -0.43 8.69
N ASP A 144 -2.57 -1.63 8.38
CA ASP A 144 -2.93 -2.68 9.34
C ASP A 144 -2.60 -4.08 8.80
N ILE A 145 -1.62 -4.16 7.90
CA ILE A 145 -1.25 -5.43 7.27
C ILE A 145 -0.67 -6.37 8.32
N GLY A 146 0.30 -5.91 9.12
CA GLY A 146 0.95 -6.70 10.16
C GLY A 146 0.15 -6.87 11.43
N THR A 147 -0.95 -6.10 11.62
CA THR A 147 -1.78 -6.19 12.82
C THR A 147 -3.11 -6.92 12.61
N VAL A 148 -3.69 -6.85 11.39
CA VAL A 148 -5.04 -7.38 11.08
C VAL A 148 -5.02 -8.34 9.90
N VAL A 149 -4.42 -7.95 8.78
CA VAL A 149 -4.45 -8.78 7.56
C VAL A 149 -3.58 -10.01 7.74
N PHE A 150 -2.32 -9.83 8.10
CA PHE A 150 -1.35 -10.90 8.32
C PHE A 150 -0.64 -10.75 9.68
N PRO A 151 -1.36 -11.00 10.80
CA PRO A 151 -0.78 -10.88 12.14
C PRO A 151 0.35 -11.90 12.41
N LYS A 152 0.52 -12.88 11.53
CA LYS A 152 1.58 -13.89 11.57
C LYS A 152 2.55 -13.76 10.39
N ALA A 153 2.61 -12.60 9.72
CA ALA A 153 3.61 -12.36 8.69
C ALA A 153 5.01 -12.52 9.26
N GLU A 154 5.89 -13.18 8.52
CA GLU A 154 7.26 -13.49 8.95
C GLU A 154 8.13 -12.24 9.03
N LEU A 155 7.88 -11.25 8.18
CA LEU A 155 8.53 -9.95 8.24
C LEU A 155 7.47 -8.85 8.31
N LYS A 156 7.53 -8.06 9.37
CA LYS A 156 6.70 -6.87 9.53
C LYS A 156 7.58 -5.64 9.63
N LEU A 157 7.30 -4.66 8.79
CA LEU A 157 7.96 -3.37 8.76
C LEU A 157 6.96 -2.27 9.09
N PHE A 158 7.36 -1.33 9.95
CA PHE A 158 6.59 -0.13 10.22
C PHE A 158 7.39 1.09 9.78
N LEU A 159 7.01 1.67 8.64
CA LEU A 159 7.70 2.82 8.09
C LEU A 159 7.17 4.13 8.66
N THR A 160 8.09 4.96 9.12
CA THR A 160 7.80 6.29 9.62
C THR A 160 8.78 7.33 9.04
N ALA A 161 8.37 8.57 9.04
CA ALA A 161 9.21 9.75 8.83
C ALA A 161 8.52 10.95 9.49
N SER A 162 9.26 12.03 9.75
CA SER A 162 8.65 13.23 10.33
C SER A 162 7.55 13.79 9.44
N PRO A 163 6.51 14.43 10.00
CA PRO A 163 5.42 15.02 9.21
C PRO A 163 5.93 16.00 8.15
N GLU A 164 6.98 16.79 8.46
CA GLU A 164 7.57 17.77 7.56
C GLU A 164 8.23 17.10 6.35
N VAL A 165 8.99 16.02 6.57
CA VAL A 165 9.63 15.23 5.49
C VAL A 165 8.57 14.59 4.61
N ARG A 166 7.49 14.08 5.18
CA ARG A 166 6.39 13.48 4.42
C ARG A 166 5.58 14.52 3.64
N ALA A 167 5.38 15.70 4.23
CA ALA A 167 4.76 16.84 3.55
C ALA A 167 5.62 17.31 2.37
N GLN A 168 6.94 17.42 2.55
CA GLN A 168 7.85 17.77 1.47
C GLN A 168 7.79 16.76 0.33
N ARG A 169 7.85 15.44 0.62
CA ARG A 169 7.73 14.38 -0.40
C ARG A 169 6.39 14.47 -1.14
N ARG A 170 5.30 14.78 -0.44
CA ARG A 170 3.98 14.94 -1.05
C ARG A 170 3.90 16.20 -1.90
N TYR A 171 4.48 17.29 -1.44
CA TYR A 171 4.58 18.53 -2.19
C TYR A 171 5.32 18.30 -3.52
N ASP A 172 6.50 17.67 -3.47
CA ASP A 172 7.31 17.39 -4.65
C ASP A 172 6.57 16.47 -5.64
N GLU A 173 5.81 15.49 -5.14
CA GLU A 173 4.95 14.64 -5.97
C GLU A 173 3.87 15.47 -6.70
N LEU A 174 3.20 16.38 -6.02
CA LEU A 174 2.16 17.24 -6.61
C LEU A 174 2.75 18.17 -7.68
N VAL A 175 3.88 18.81 -7.36
CA VAL A 175 4.60 19.66 -8.32
C VAL A 175 5.03 18.87 -9.56
N SER A 176 5.51 17.65 -9.40
CA SER A 176 5.91 16.80 -10.54
C SER A 176 4.74 16.43 -11.45
N LYS A 177 3.51 16.48 -10.94
CA LYS A 177 2.25 16.31 -11.70
C LYS A 177 1.74 17.61 -12.33
N GLY A 178 2.46 18.72 -12.18
CA GLY A 178 2.08 20.04 -12.70
C GLY A 178 1.08 20.80 -11.81
N GLU A 179 0.86 20.35 -10.58
CA GLU A 179 0.05 21.06 -9.60
C GLU A 179 0.87 22.16 -8.90
N HIS A 180 0.20 23.15 -8.31
CA HIS A 180 0.80 24.23 -7.56
C HIS A 180 0.30 24.22 -6.10
N PRO A 181 0.74 23.23 -5.30
CA PRO A 181 0.26 23.08 -3.93
C PRO A 181 0.83 24.19 -3.02
N ASP A 182 0.09 24.48 -1.95
CA ASP A 182 0.59 25.25 -0.81
C ASP A 182 1.18 24.29 0.23
N MET A 183 2.40 24.56 0.72
CA MET A 183 3.09 23.69 1.66
C MET A 183 2.36 23.56 3.00
N GLU A 184 1.76 24.65 3.51
CA GLU A 184 1.03 24.62 4.77
C GLU A 184 -0.22 23.74 4.64
N ALA A 185 -0.93 23.84 3.51
CA ALA A 185 -2.08 22.98 3.22
C ALA A 185 -1.67 21.52 3.06
N VAL A 186 -0.53 21.22 2.43
CA VAL A 186 -0.02 19.84 2.30
C VAL A 186 0.35 19.27 3.67
N LEU A 187 1.00 20.04 4.53
CA LEU A 187 1.35 19.59 5.88
C LEU A 187 0.08 19.36 6.73
N ALA A 188 -0.90 20.24 6.62
CA ALA A 188 -2.19 20.07 7.28
C ALA A 188 -2.89 18.77 6.82
N ASP A 189 -2.93 18.50 5.50
CA ASP A 189 -3.53 17.26 4.95
C ASP A 189 -2.79 16.00 5.46
N VAL A 190 -1.46 16.04 5.53
CA VAL A 190 -0.65 14.93 6.08
C VAL A 190 -1.02 14.67 7.53
N ASN A 191 -1.10 15.72 8.37
CA ASN A 191 -1.44 15.58 9.79
C ASN A 191 -2.89 15.09 9.98
N ASP A 192 -3.84 15.63 9.25
CA ASP A 192 -5.25 15.23 9.31
C ASP A 192 -5.42 13.76 8.90
N ARG A 193 -4.67 13.32 7.92
CA ARG A 193 -4.69 11.94 7.47
C ARG A 193 -4.10 10.99 8.51
N ASP A 194 -2.99 11.38 9.13
CA ASP A 194 -2.38 10.61 10.22
C ASP A 194 -3.33 10.50 11.40
N TYR A 195 -3.99 11.61 11.76
CA TYR A 195 -4.99 11.60 12.82
C TYR A 195 -6.13 10.63 12.49
N ARG A 196 -6.70 10.69 11.30
CA ARG A 196 -7.76 9.76 10.87
C ARG A 196 -7.29 8.30 10.87
N ASP A 197 -6.10 8.01 10.33
CA ASP A 197 -5.57 6.66 10.25
C ASP A 197 -5.30 6.07 11.65
N THR A 198 -4.83 6.87 12.60
CA THR A 198 -4.49 6.42 13.97
C THR A 198 -5.67 6.40 14.94
N HIS A 199 -6.74 7.19 14.68
CA HIS A 199 -7.88 7.33 15.60
C HIS A 199 -9.17 6.69 15.08
N ARG A 200 -9.17 6.06 13.91
CA ARG A 200 -10.35 5.33 13.45
C ARG A 200 -10.68 4.17 14.39
N ALA A 201 -11.99 3.91 14.60
CA ALA A 201 -12.45 2.88 15.50
C ALA A 201 -12.05 1.46 15.05
N GLU A 202 -12.07 1.22 13.72
CA GLU A 202 -11.77 -0.08 13.14
C GLU A 202 -10.32 -0.13 12.65
N SER A 203 -9.51 -1.05 13.20
CA SER A 203 -8.13 -1.33 12.78
C SER A 203 -7.28 -0.07 12.61
N PRO A 204 -7.09 0.76 13.65
CA PRO A 204 -6.28 1.96 13.56
C PRO A 204 -4.85 1.63 13.13
N LEU A 205 -4.20 2.58 12.45
CA LEU A 205 -2.77 2.48 12.17
C LEU A 205 -2.01 2.41 13.50
N ARG A 206 -1.38 1.27 13.74
CA ARG A 206 -0.48 1.05 14.87
C ARG A 206 0.65 0.12 14.48
N GLN A 207 1.78 0.29 15.12
CA GLN A 207 2.88 -0.64 15.00
C GLN A 207 2.47 -2.00 15.59
N ALA A 208 2.73 -3.10 14.87
CA ALA A 208 2.66 -4.44 15.46
C ALA A 208 3.83 -4.64 16.43
N ASP A 209 3.61 -5.40 17.50
CA ASP A 209 4.60 -5.56 18.59
C ASP A 209 5.93 -6.17 18.09
N ASP A 210 5.87 -6.99 17.04
CA ASP A 210 6.99 -7.65 16.39
C ASP A 210 7.46 -6.95 15.11
N ALA A 211 6.95 -5.75 14.81
CA ALA A 211 7.37 -5.00 13.62
C ALA A 211 8.69 -4.25 13.85
N VAL A 212 9.57 -4.34 12.87
CA VAL A 212 10.77 -3.51 12.81
C VAL A 212 10.40 -2.11 12.35
N VAL A 213 10.69 -1.11 13.18
CA VAL A 213 10.49 0.30 12.83
C VAL A 213 11.61 0.78 11.93
N VAL A 214 11.25 1.40 10.82
CA VAL A 214 12.19 2.06 9.91
C VAL A 214 11.82 3.52 9.82
N ASP A 215 12.54 4.38 10.56
CA ASP A 215 12.46 5.82 10.39
C ASP A 215 13.35 6.25 9.24
N ASN A 216 12.72 6.66 8.16
CA ASN A 216 13.42 7.05 6.94
C ASN A 216 13.49 8.57 6.73
N SER A 217 13.34 9.36 7.80
CA SER A 217 13.39 10.83 7.73
C SER A 217 14.67 11.35 7.07
N PHE A 218 15.80 10.69 7.33
CA PHE A 218 17.12 11.12 6.89
C PHE A 218 17.86 10.10 6.02
N MET A 219 17.18 9.03 5.60
CA MET A 219 17.77 7.99 4.78
C MET A 219 17.60 8.28 3.29
N THR A 220 18.62 8.00 2.51
CA THR A 220 18.49 7.91 1.04
C THR A 220 17.65 6.71 0.63
N ARG A 221 17.24 6.64 -0.63
CA ARG A 221 16.49 5.48 -1.14
C ARG A 221 17.35 4.21 -1.13
N GLU A 222 18.62 4.34 -1.42
CA GLU A 222 19.63 3.29 -1.43
C GLU A 222 19.81 2.71 -0.02
N GLU A 223 20.07 3.55 0.98
CA GLU A 223 20.21 3.14 2.39
C GLU A 223 18.96 2.42 2.91
N GLN A 224 17.78 2.93 2.56
CA GLN A 224 16.52 2.26 2.93
C GLN A 224 16.42 0.87 2.31
N MET A 225 16.76 0.75 1.02
CA MET A 225 16.65 -0.51 0.31
C MET A 225 17.65 -1.54 0.84
N GLU A 226 18.90 -1.14 1.09
CA GLU A 226 19.93 -2.00 1.70
C GLU A 226 19.47 -2.53 3.06
N LEU A 227 18.96 -1.66 3.93
CA LEU A 227 18.45 -2.06 5.24
C LEU A 227 17.31 -3.08 5.11
N ILE A 228 16.37 -2.84 4.20
CA ILE A 228 15.18 -3.69 4.06
C ILE A 228 15.51 -5.04 3.44
N ILE A 229 16.44 -5.07 2.48
CA ILE A 229 16.98 -6.32 1.91
C ILE A 229 17.70 -7.13 2.99
N ASP A 230 18.52 -6.49 3.83
CA ASP A 230 19.20 -7.16 4.94
C ASP A 230 18.20 -7.77 5.94
N LEU A 231 17.15 -7.03 6.31
CA LEU A 231 16.07 -7.52 7.17
C LEU A 231 15.32 -8.70 6.55
N PHE A 232 15.05 -8.63 5.25
CA PHE A 232 14.38 -9.69 4.50
C PHE A 232 15.23 -10.97 4.48
N ASN A 233 16.51 -10.87 4.11
CA ASN A 233 17.42 -12.01 4.07
C ASN A 233 17.61 -12.64 5.45
N LYS A 234 17.84 -11.83 6.51
CA LYS A 234 17.91 -12.31 7.89
C LYS A 234 16.62 -13.00 8.36
N THR A 235 15.49 -12.65 7.79
CA THR A 235 14.22 -13.33 8.11
C THR A 235 14.15 -14.69 7.43
N LEU A 236 14.60 -14.80 6.20
CA LEU A 236 14.68 -16.11 5.51
C LEU A 236 15.67 -17.04 6.22
N ASP A 237 16.88 -16.56 6.56
CA ASP A 237 17.92 -17.35 7.27
C ASP A 237 17.44 -17.94 8.60
N LYS A 238 16.41 -17.38 9.22
CA LYS A 238 15.82 -17.91 10.48
C LYS A 238 14.79 -19.00 10.26
N LEU A 239 14.35 -19.19 9.02
CA LEU A 239 13.33 -20.18 8.67
C LEU A 239 13.94 -21.47 8.08
N ASP A 240 15.23 -21.39 7.69
CA ASP A 240 16.07 -22.53 7.28
C ASP A 240 16.66 -23.21 8.52
#